data_fe3eccd0b9c611bc9c81c3e1b34a7f58
#
_entry.id   fe3eccd0b9c611bc9c81c3e1b34a7f58
#
_cell.length_a   1.000
_cell.length_b   1.000
_cell.length_c   1.000
_cell.angle_alpha   90.00
_cell.angle_beta   90.00
_cell.angle_gamma   90.00
#
_symmetry.space_group_name_H-M   'P 1'
#
loop_
_entity.id
_entity.type
_entity.pdbx_description
1 polymer ?
#
loop_
_entity_poly.entity_id
_entity_poly.type
_entity_poly.pdbx_seq_one_letter_code
_entity_poly.pdbx_strand_id
1 'polypeptide(L)'
;PEVFDDIRRFVAASQLLEVQVTVLTPFPGTRLYDRLLAEDRLLHPGRWERCTLFDVNFRPRGMTVDELEEGLVRLWRDLWNAEAFAGRKRHYRALLETRRDGGHRSVDDDRDLSCALPTSR
;
A
#
# COMPACT_ATOMS: atom_id res chain seq x y z
N PRO A 1 -12.17 10.23 -11.88
CA PRO A 1 -10.74 10.25 -12.17
C PRO A 1 -10.20 8.81 -12.21
N GLU A 2 -9.37 8.53 -13.20
CA GLU A 2 -8.85 7.18 -13.51
C GLU A 2 -8.05 6.55 -12.36
N VAL A 3 -7.47 7.36 -11.46
CA VAL A 3 -6.63 6.89 -10.35
C VAL A 3 -7.32 5.85 -9.45
N PHE A 4 -8.62 5.98 -9.21
CA PHE A 4 -9.36 5.02 -8.39
C PHE A 4 -9.51 3.66 -9.10
N ASP A 5 -9.70 3.69 -10.42
CA ASP A 5 -9.78 2.48 -11.23
C ASP A 5 -8.41 1.81 -11.36
N ASP A 6 -7.34 2.59 -11.45
CA ASP A 6 -5.96 2.10 -11.44
C ASP A 6 -5.64 1.38 -10.14
N ILE A 7 -6.04 1.96 -8.99
CA ILE A 7 -5.86 1.32 -7.68
C ILE A 7 -6.68 0.02 -7.60
N ARG A 8 -7.94 0.00 -8.04
CA ARG A 8 -8.75 -1.24 -8.08
C ARG A 8 -8.07 -2.33 -8.91
N ARG A 9 -7.62 -1.98 -10.11
CA ARG A 9 -6.91 -2.91 -11.00
C ARG A 9 -5.63 -3.43 -10.35
N PHE A 10 -4.84 -2.54 -9.75
CA PHE A 10 -3.62 -2.93 -9.05
C PHE A 10 -3.89 -3.90 -7.90
N VAL A 11 -4.87 -3.59 -7.05
CA VAL A 11 -5.24 -4.46 -5.91
C VAL A 11 -5.74 -5.81 -6.40
N ALA A 12 -6.56 -5.83 -7.45
CA ALA A 12 -7.06 -7.09 -8.03
C ALA A 12 -5.94 -7.95 -8.62
N ALA A 13 -4.96 -7.33 -9.27
CA ALA A 13 -3.81 -8.02 -9.87
C ALA A 13 -2.76 -8.48 -8.85
N SER A 14 -2.55 -7.70 -7.78
CA SER A 14 -1.50 -7.95 -6.78
C SER A 14 -1.83 -9.07 -5.80
N GLN A 15 -3.11 -9.44 -5.67
CA GLN A 15 -3.61 -10.50 -4.78
C GLN A 15 -3.19 -10.34 -3.30
N LEU A 16 -2.99 -9.10 -2.87
CA LEU A 16 -2.65 -8.78 -1.49
C LEU A 16 -3.83 -9.12 -0.56
N LEU A 17 -3.55 -9.73 0.59
CA LEU A 17 -4.59 -10.05 1.57
C LEU A 17 -5.17 -8.79 2.20
N GLU A 18 -4.29 -7.91 2.65
CA GLU A 18 -4.65 -6.65 3.28
C GLU A 18 -4.10 -5.49 2.46
N VAL A 19 -4.93 -4.47 2.29
CA VAL A 19 -4.63 -3.27 1.53
C VAL A 19 -5.08 -2.07 2.34
N GLN A 20 -4.18 -1.14 2.57
CA GLN A 20 -4.52 0.16 3.14
C GLN A 20 -4.32 1.24 2.09
N VAL A 21 -5.39 1.93 1.74
CA VAL A 21 -5.36 3.10 0.87
C VAL A 21 -5.61 4.34 1.71
N THR A 22 -4.69 5.30 1.63
CA THR A 22 -4.75 6.54 2.40
C THR A 22 -4.64 7.75 1.49
N VAL A 23 -5.06 8.90 1.99
CA VAL A 23 -4.84 10.18 1.31
C VAL A 23 -3.40 10.63 1.51
N LEU A 24 -2.82 11.21 0.46
CA LEU A 24 -1.55 11.94 0.60
C LEU A 24 -1.71 13.05 1.63
N THR A 25 -1.00 12.94 2.75
CA THR A 25 -1.13 13.89 3.86
C THR A 25 0.09 14.80 3.94
N PRO A 26 -0.09 16.12 3.78
CA PRO A 26 0.99 17.10 3.95
C PRO A 26 1.27 17.32 5.44
N PHE A 27 2.15 16.52 6.01
CA PHE A 27 2.57 16.71 7.41
C PHE A 27 3.45 17.97 7.55
N PRO A 28 3.20 18.80 8.56
CA PRO A 28 4.04 19.97 8.86
C PRO A 28 5.52 19.61 8.99
N GLY A 29 6.40 20.49 8.49
CA GLY A 29 7.84 20.26 8.44
C GLY A 29 8.32 19.37 7.29
N THR A 30 7.43 18.95 6.40
CA THR A 30 7.80 18.21 5.18
C THR A 30 7.86 19.13 3.97
N ARG A 31 8.72 18.80 2.99
CA ARG A 31 8.78 19.52 1.70
C ARG A 31 7.43 19.56 0.97
N LEU A 32 6.60 18.54 1.17
CA LEU A 32 5.24 18.50 0.61
C LEU A 32 4.37 19.60 1.21
N TYR A 33 4.40 19.75 2.53
CA TYR A 33 3.66 20.80 3.25
C TYR A 33 4.08 22.18 2.76
N ASP A 34 5.40 22.47 2.76
CA ASP A 34 5.94 23.77 2.36
C ASP A 34 5.57 24.12 0.91
N ARG A 35 5.64 23.15 0.01
CA ARG A 35 5.24 23.33 -1.39
C ARG A 35 3.75 23.64 -1.53
N LEU A 36 2.88 22.89 -0.85
CA LEU A 36 1.43 23.08 -0.93
C LEU A 36 1.00 24.40 -0.27
N LEU A 37 1.71 24.82 0.78
CA LEU A 37 1.52 26.12 1.40
C LEU A 37 1.89 27.26 0.43
N ALA A 38 3.05 27.17 -0.22
CA ALA A 38 3.50 28.15 -1.21
C ALA A 38 2.60 28.23 -2.46
N GLU A 39 1.97 27.10 -2.83
CA GLU A 39 1.02 27.02 -3.95
C GLU A 39 -0.42 27.41 -3.56
N ASP A 40 -0.68 27.84 -2.32
CA ASP A 40 -2.03 28.13 -1.76
C ASP A 40 -3.01 26.94 -1.93
N ARG A 41 -2.50 25.73 -1.75
CA ARG A 41 -3.26 24.49 -1.92
C ARG A 41 -3.54 23.77 -0.60
N LEU A 42 -3.08 24.25 0.54
CA LEU A 42 -3.50 23.70 1.83
C LEU A 42 -4.89 24.23 2.20
N LEU A 43 -5.79 23.32 2.59
CA LEU A 43 -7.14 23.67 3.01
C LEU A 43 -7.15 24.20 4.45
N HIS A 44 -6.31 23.64 5.31
CA HIS A 44 -6.30 23.92 6.74
C HIS A 44 -4.86 24.06 7.26
N PRO A 45 -4.13 25.14 6.89
CA PRO A 45 -2.78 25.38 7.39
C PRO A 45 -2.74 25.40 8.93
N GLY A 46 -1.78 24.68 9.51
CA GLY A 46 -1.61 24.63 10.96
C GLY A 46 -2.60 23.74 11.74
N ARG A 47 -3.55 23.07 11.08
CA ARG A 47 -4.52 22.18 11.71
C ARG A 47 -4.00 20.74 11.75
N TRP A 48 -3.19 20.42 12.76
CA TRP A 48 -2.52 19.12 12.94
C TRP A 48 -3.49 17.96 13.10
N GLU A 49 -4.63 18.19 13.75
CA GLU A 49 -5.69 17.22 13.96
C GLU A 49 -6.30 16.68 12.64
N ARG A 50 -6.07 17.38 11.53
CA ARG A 50 -6.49 16.97 10.20
C ARG A 50 -5.44 16.09 9.47
N CYS A 51 -4.28 15.86 10.08
CA CYS A 51 -3.23 15.01 9.48
C CYS A 51 -3.43 13.52 9.81
N THR A 52 -4.59 12.99 9.48
CA THR A 52 -5.03 11.63 9.88
C THR A 52 -4.77 10.54 8.83
N LEU A 53 -4.24 10.86 7.67
CA LEU A 53 -4.15 9.98 6.48
C LEU A 53 -5.50 9.67 5.80
N PHE A 54 -6.63 10.13 6.38
CA PHE A 54 -7.98 9.91 5.87
C PHE A 54 -8.70 11.23 5.55
N ASP A 55 -8.23 12.34 6.13
CA ASP A 55 -8.74 13.68 5.83
C ASP A 55 -8.03 14.28 4.61
N VAL A 56 -8.78 14.90 3.72
CA VAL A 56 -8.23 15.66 2.60
C VAL A 56 -7.85 17.07 3.08
N ASN A 57 -6.55 17.34 3.14
CA ASN A 57 -5.98 18.61 3.64
C ASN A 57 -5.43 19.51 2.54
N PHE A 58 -5.61 19.15 1.27
CA PHE A 58 -5.08 19.94 0.16
C PHE A 58 -6.01 19.88 -1.05
N ARG A 59 -5.88 20.87 -1.93
CA ARG A 59 -6.54 20.88 -3.23
C ARG A 59 -5.75 20.02 -4.23
N PRO A 60 -6.28 18.90 -4.72
CA PRO A 60 -5.63 18.10 -5.75
C PRO A 60 -5.58 18.89 -7.08
N ARG A 61 -4.70 18.48 -8.03
CA ARG A 61 -4.61 19.17 -9.33
C ARG A 61 -5.58 18.63 -10.38
N GLY A 62 -5.87 17.34 -10.35
CA GLY A 62 -6.63 16.66 -11.40
C GLY A 62 -8.09 16.37 -11.06
N MET A 63 -8.57 16.84 -9.91
CA MET A 63 -9.93 16.64 -9.43
C MET A 63 -10.28 17.65 -8.35
N THR A 64 -11.55 17.76 -7.99
CA THR A 64 -11.99 18.56 -6.83
C THR A 64 -11.73 17.82 -5.52
N VAL A 65 -11.85 18.52 -4.38
CA VAL A 65 -11.77 17.91 -3.05
C VAL A 65 -12.88 16.89 -2.87
N ASP A 66 -14.10 17.24 -3.23
CA ASP A 66 -15.28 16.37 -3.12
C ASP A 66 -15.13 15.09 -3.96
N GLU A 67 -14.62 15.21 -5.18
CA GLU A 67 -14.32 14.05 -6.03
C GLU A 67 -13.28 13.13 -5.43
N LEU A 68 -12.27 13.68 -4.74
CA LEU A 68 -11.26 12.89 -4.03
C LEU A 68 -11.87 12.18 -2.82
N GLU A 69 -12.64 12.87 -1.99
CA GLU A 69 -13.29 12.32 -0.80
C GLU A 69 -14.31 11.23 -1.15
N GLU A 70 -15.22 11.52 -2.08
CA GLU A 70 -16.22 10.55 -2.53
C GLU A 70 -15.58 9.35 -3.25
N GLY A 71 -14.58 9.60 -4.07
CA GLY A 71 -13.83 8.56 -4.77
C GLY A 71 -13.12 7.62 -3.82
N LEU A 72 -12.52 8.16 -2.75
CA LEU A 72 -11.87 7.40 -1.70
C LEU A 72 -12.86 6.53 -0.92
N VAL A 73 -14.01 7.09 -0.52
CA VAL A 73 -15.06 6.33 0.18
C VAL A 73 -15.60 5.20 -0.71
N ARG A 74 -15.82 5.46 -2.00
CA ARG A 74 -16.24 4.41 -2.95
C ARG A 74 -15.17 3.34 -3.07
N LEU A 75 -13.90 3.73 -3.21
CA LEU A 75 -12.78 2.80 -3.28
C LEU A 75 -12.69 1.89 -2.05
N TRP A 76 -12.82 2.44 -0.84
CA TRP A 76 -12.81 1.65 0.39
C TRP A 76 -13.96 0.65 0.43
N ARG A 77 -15.18 1.04 0.05
CA ARG A 77 -16.32 0.11 -0.04
C ARG A 77 -16.05 -1.04 -1.01
N ASP A 78 -15.46 -0.74 -2.16
CA ASP A 78 -15.14 -1.74 -3.18
C ASP A 78 -14.05 -2.71 -2.70
N LEU A 79 -13.01 -2.19 -2.04
CA LEU A 79 -11.89 -3.00 -1.56
C LEU A 79 -12.22 -3.81 -0.30
N TRP A 80 -13.13 -3.31 0.55
CA TRP A 80 -13.42 -3.91 1.87
C TRP A 80 -14.82 -4.52 1.97
N ASN A 81 -15.53 -4.74 0.87
CA ASN A 81 -16.75 -5.52 0.93
C ASN A 81 -16.45 -7.00 1.23
N ALA A 82 -17.46 -7.71 1.74
CA ALA A 82 -17.32 -9.10 2.20
C ALA A 82 -16.85 -10.05 1.10
N GLU A 83 -17.30 -9.84 -0.14
CA GLU A 83 -16.94 -10.68 -1.30
C GLU A 83 -15.48 -10.48 -1.70
N ALA A 84 -15.02 -9.23 -1.85
CA ALA A 84 -13.64 -8.89 -2.18
C ALA A 84 -12.67 -9.42 -1.13
N PHE A 85 -13.00 -9.26 0.17
CA PHE A 85 -12.19 -9.77 1.26
C PHE A 85 -12.16 -11.31 1.27
N ALA A 86 -13.29 -11.98 1.10
CA ALA A 86 -13.36 -13.43 1.04
C ALA A 86 -12.57 -13.99 -0.16
N GLY A 87 -12.61 -13.32 -1.31
CA GLY A 87 -11.80 -13.68 -2.48
C GLY A 87 -10.30 -13.65 -2.19
N ARG A 88 -9.80 -12.54 -1.64
CA ARG A 88 -8.38 -12.40 -1.26
C ARG A 88 -7.97 -13.43 -0.21
N LYS A 89 -8.81 -13.68 0.77
CA LYS A 89 -8.55 -14.70 1.82
C LYS A 89 -8.45 -16.11 1.26
N ARG A 90 -9.32 -16.49 0.32
CA ARG A 90 -9.23 -17.80 -0.35
C ARG A 90 -7.93 -17.95 -1.12
N HIS A 91 -7.55 -16.91 -1.88
CA HIS A 91 -6.30 -16.93 -2.64
C HIS A 91 -5.08 -17.07 -1.72
N TYR A 92 -5.03 -16.31 -0.62
CA TYR A 92 -3.92 -16.36 0.33
C TYR A 92 -3.81 -17.73 1.03
N ARG A 93 -4.92 -18.35 1.37
CA ARG A 93 -4.94 -19.72 1.91
C ARG A 93 -4.35 -20.72 0.92
N ALA A 94 -4.76 -20.67 -0.34
CA ALA A 94 -4.21 -21.55 -1.37
C ALA A 94 -2.69 -21.41 -1.53
N LEU A 95 -2.17 -20.18 -1.46
CA LEU A 95 -0.73 -19.92 -1.46
C LEU A 95 0.00 -20.55 -0.27
N LEU A 96 -0.59 -20.47 0.94
CA LEU A 96 0.02 -21.09 2.14
C LEU A 96 0.00 -22.61 2.07
N GLU A 97 -1.06 -23.22 1.56
CA GLU A 97 -1.16 -24.66 1.36
C GLU A 97 -0.11 -25.17 0.36
N THR A 98 0.04 -24.50 -0.78
CA THR A 98 1.07 -24.82 -1.77
C THR A 98 2.49 -24.73 -1.21
N ARG A 99 2.76 -23.75 -0.32
CA ARG A 99 4.07 -23.63 0.35
C ARG A 99 4.31 -24.74 1.38
N ARG A 100 3.29 -25.21 2.08
CA ARG A 100 3.42 -26.31 3.05
C ARG A 100 3.72 -27.62 2.34
N ASP A 101 3.07 -27.87 1.21
CA ASP A 101 3.27 -29.10 0.42
C ASP A 101 4.62 -29.09 -0.34
N GLY A 102 5.11 -27.91 -0.75
CA GLY A 102 6.43 -27.75 -1.39
C GLY A 102 7.61 -27.68 -0.42
N GLY A 103 7.37 -27.47 0.88
CA GLY A 103 8.39 -27.29 1.92
C GLY A 103 9.00 -28.57 2.49
N HIS A 104 8.63 -29.75 2.01
CA HIS A 104 9.24 -31.03 2.41
C HIS A 104 10.35 -31.51 1.45
N ARG A 105 11.04 -30.57 0.80
CA ARG A 105 12.36 -30.89 0.22
C ARG A 105 13.38 -30.75 1.32
N SER A 106 13.92 -31.91 1.72
CA SER A 106 14.96 -32.10 2.72
C SER A 106 16.13 -31.11 2.55
N VAL A 107 16.43 -30.40 3.64
CA VAL A 107 17.66 -29.59 3.84
C VAL A 107 18.86 -30.51 4.19
N ASP A 108 18.92 -31.70 3.62
CA ASP A 108 19.95 -32.71 3.94
C ASP A 108 21.02 -32.91 2.86
N ASP A 109 21.15 -31.98 1.89
CA ASP A 109 22.15 -32.17 0.83
C ASP A 109 22.97 -30.90 0.51
N ASP A 110 23.52 -30.26 1.56
CA ASP A 110 24.57 -29.25 1.38
C ASP A 110 25.56 -29.21 2.56
N ARG A 111 26.10 -30.40 2.91
CA ARG A 111 27.30 -30.51 3.76
C ARG A 111 28.48 -30.89 2.89
N ASP A 112 28.90 -30.01 2.00
CA ASP A 112 30.25 -30.06 1.43
C ASP A 112 30.71 -28.68 0.94
N LEU A 113 30.89 -27.76 1.87
CA LEU A 113 31.70 -26.59 1.66
C LEU A 113 32.94 -26.71 2.51
N SER A 114 33.88 -27.52 2.03
CA SER A 114 35.25 -27.51 2.56
C SER A 114 35.89 -26.14 2.27
N CYS A 115 35.88 -25.30 3.27
CA CYS A 115 36.58 -24.01 3.28
C CYS A 115 38.10 -24.26 3.31
N ALA A 116 38.73 -24.30 2.16
CA ALA A 116 40.18 -24.21 2.03
C ALA A 116 40.60 -22.74 2.10
N LEU A 117 41.11 -22.34 3.27
CA LEU A 117 41.81 -21.07 3.45
C LEU A 117 43.17 -21.10 2.74
N PRO A 118 43.56 -20.10 1.95
CA PRO A 118 44.92 -20.00 1.45
C PRO A 118 45.86 -19.53 2.58
N THR A 119 46.86 -20.37 2.91
CA THR A 119 47.99 -19.99 3.76
C THR A 119 48.92 -19.04 3.01
N SER A 120 49.07 -17.83 3.56
CA SER A 120 50.01 -16.82 3.12
C SER A 120 51.46 -17.20 3.45
N ARG A 121 52.34 -17.00 2.52
CA ARG A 121 53.76 -16.66 2.74
C ARG A 121 54.02 -15.27 2.20
#